data_c56b7967bcbeecab57e824beaeffff51
#
_entry.id   c56b7967bcbeecab57e824beaeffff51
#
_cell.length_a   1.000
_cell.length_b   1.000
_cell.length_c   1.000
_cell.angle_alpha   90.00
_cell.angle_beta   90.00
_cell.angle_gamma   90.00
#
_symmetry.space_group_name_H-M   'P 1'
#
loop_
_entity.id
_entity.type
_entity.pdbx_description
1 polymer ?
#
loop_
_entity_poly.entity_id
_entity_poly.type
_entity_poly.pdbx_seq_one_letter_code
_entity_poly.pdbx_strand_id
1 'polypeptide(L)'
;MMRLFATAGLALALSLPLAAHADETADKVAVAKALVDKTILKTLDTGSAGALEKTVAQMPEEKAEKVRKEARAEFDTQRQNLLDGISKQYAETFSLADLKHLQGIYDDPIYQKYQAMNADPKSEINVISQAAVTKILNMLT
;
A
#
# COMPACT_ATOMS: atom_id res chain seq x y z
N MET A 1 35.53 66.40 22.77
CA MET A 1 34.38 66.07 21.88
C MET A 1 34.59 64.70 21.32
N MET A 2 33.98 63.69 21.92
CA MET A 2 34.10 62.29 21.52
C MET A 2 32.70 61.81 21.04
N ARG A 3 32.60 61.46 19.76
CA ARG A 3 31.35 60.91 19.18
C ARG A 3 31.41 59.42 19.21
N LEU A 4 30.58 58.79 20.05
CA LEU A 4 30.34 57.35 20.03
C LEU A 4 29.42 57.04 18.83
N PHE A 5 29.86 56.17 17.94
CA PHE A 5 29.01 55.49 16.95
C PHE A 5 28.55 54.17 17.53
N ALA A 6 27.27 54.08 17.82
CA ALA A 6 26.63 52.81 18.15
C ALA A 6 26.30 52.07 16.85
N THR A 7 26.99 50.95 16.60
CA THR A 7 26.63 50.00 15.54
C THR A 7 25.54 49.08 16.05
N ALA A 8 24.32 49.28 15.57
CA ALA A 8 23.23 48.33 15.77
C ALA A 8 23.45 47.10 14.85
N GLY A 9 23.82 45.99 15.44
CA GLY A 9 23.89 44.69 14.73
C GLY A 9 22.47 44.18 14.41
N LEU A 10 22.14 44.11 13.13
CA LEU A 10 20.92 43.47 12.64
C LEU A 10 21.16 41.95 12.59
N ALA A 11 20.75 41.22 13.62
CA ALA A 11 20.68 39.78 13.61
C ALA A 11 19.48 39.35 12.78
N LEU A 12 19.67 39.07 11.48
CA LEU A 12 18.69 38.37 10.67
C LEU A 12 18.59 36.92 11.15
N ALA A 13 17.56 36.59 11.85
CA ALA A 13 17.18 35.22 12.17
C ALA A 13 16.75 34.50 10.89
N LEU A 14 17.69 33.71 10.31
CA LEU A 14 17.40 32.70 9.29
C LEU A 14 16.84 31.46 9.98
N SER A 15 15.60 31.52 10.39
CA SER A 15 14.84 30.36 10.88
C SER A 15 13.61 30.22 10.02
N LEU A 16 13.68 29.42 8.97
CA LEU A 16 12.55 28.71 8.34
C LEU A 16 13.00 28.08 7.01
N PRO A 17 13.31 26.77 6.97
CA PRO A 17 12.50 25.87 6.17
C PRO A 17 12.39 24.44 6.74
N LEU A 18 12.94 24.14 7.94
CA LEU A 18 12.91 22.77 8.44
C LEU A 18 11.49 22.24 8.78
N ALA A 19 10.60 23.11 9.25
CA ALA A 19 9.24 22.69 9.60
C ALA A 19 8.41 22.28 8.36
N ALA A 20 8.53 23.03 7.26
CA ALA A 20 7.79 22.74 6.03
C ALA A 20 8.19 21.39 5.39
N HIS A 21 9.45 21.00 5.47
CA HIS A 21 9.92 19.71 4.96
C HIS A 21 9.50 18.54 5.85
N ALA A 22 9.41 18.73 7.16
CA ALA A 22 8.95 17.67 8.07
C ALA A 22 7.47 17.36 7.86
N ASP A 23 6.65 18.38 7.68
CA ASP A 23 5.19 18.25 7.39
C ASP A 23 4.96 17.57 6.04
N GLU A 24 5.70 17.96 4.99
CA GLU A 24 5.57 17.33 3.67
C GLU A 24 5.98 15.84 3.71
N THR A 25 7.02 15.49 4.46
CA THR A 25 7.45 14.10 4.60
C THR A 25 6.40 13.28 5.35
N ALA A 26 5.80 13.81 6.41
CA ALA A 26 4.73 13.17 7.15
C ALA A 26 3.49 12.96 6.27
N ASP A 27 3.11 13.97 5.48
CA ASP A 27 2.00 13.88 4.52
C ASP A 27 2.26 12.83 3.44
N LYS A 28 3.47 12.77 2.89
CA LYS A 28 3.85 11.75 1.91
C LYS A 28 3.69 10.34 2.48
N VAL A 29 4.18 10.09 3.69
CA VAL A 29 4.05 8.79 4.36
C VAL A 29 2.59 8.46 4.63
N ALA A 30 1.77 9.41 5.05
CA ALA A 30 0.35 9.19 5.31
C ALA A 30 -0.41 8.81 4.03
N VAL A 31 -0.19 9.53 2.93
CA VAL A 31 -0.81 9.22 1.63
C VAL A 31 -0.30 7.88 1.09
N ALA A 32 0.99 7.60 1.22
CA ALA A 32 1.59 6.32 0.82
C ALA A 32 0.98 5.15 1.62
N LYS A 33 0.80 5.27 2.94
CA LYS A 33 0.14 4.25 3.76
C LYS A 33 -1.29 3.98 3.30
N ALA A 34 -2.06 5.02 3.05
CA ALA A 34 -3.43 4.87 2.53
C ALA A 34 -3.47 4.17 1.17
N LEU A 35 -2.51 4.46 0.29
CA LEU A 35 -2.40 3.84 -1.02
C LEU A 35 -2.02 2.35 -0.91
N VAL A 36 -1.02 2.01 -0.10
CA VAL A 36 -0.58 0.63 0.15
C VAL A 36 -1.70 -0.21 0.76
N ASP A 37 -2.42 0.34 1.73
CA ASP A 37 -3.54 -0.36 2.38
C ASP A 37 -4.65 -0.70 1.38
N LYS A 38 -5.05 0.25 0.53
CA LYS A 38 -6.09 0.06 -0.49
C LYS A 38 -5.70 -0.89 -1.63
N THR A 39 -4.41 -1.04 -1.88
CA THR A 39 -3.91 -1.80 -3.04
C THR A 39 -3.30 -3.14 -2.62
N ILE A 40 -2.10 -3.10 -2.11
CA ILE A 40 -1.30 -4.29 -1.82
C ILE A 40 -1.89 -5.08 -0.66
N LEU A 41 -2.21 -4.40 0.46
CA LEU A 41 -2.69 -5.08 1.65
C LEU A 41 -4.10 -5.65 1.46
N LYS A 42 -4.98 -4.97 0.78
CA LYS A 42 -6.32 -5.50 0.45
C LYS A 42 -6.24 -6.81 -0.33
N THR A 43 -5.31 -6.91 -1.28
CA THR A 43 -5.08 -8.14 -2.06
C THR A 43 -4.50 -9.24 -1.18
N LEU A 44 -3.55 -8.90 -0.32
CA LEU A 44 -2.93 -9.81 0.63
C LEU A 44 -3.95 -10.35 1.63
N ASP A 45 -4.77 -9.48 2.23
CA ASP A 45 -5.82 -9.83 3.20
C ASP A 45 -6.80 -10.86 2.60
N THR A 46 -7.24 -10.60 1.37
CA THR A 46 -8.17 -11.51 0.68
C THR A 46 -7.54 -12.86 0.33
N GLY A 47 -6.31 -12.84 -0.16
CA GLY A 47 -5.60 -14.06 -0.58
C GLY A 47 -5.19 -14.95 0.59
N SER A 48 -4.68 -14.36 1.67
CA SER A 48 -4.19 -15.10 2.83
C SER A 48 -5.29 -15.80 3.61
N ALA A 49 -6.44 -15.17 3.79
CA ALA A 49 -7.58 -15.78 4.48
C ALA A 49 -8.05 -17.06 3.77
N GLY A 50 -8.20 -17.00 2.44
CA GLY A 50 -8.59 -18.16 1.65
C GLY A 50 -7.54 -19.28 1.65
N ALA A 51 -6.25 -18.93 1.62
CA ALA A 51 -5.16 -19.89 1.68
C ALA A 51 -5.10 -20.59 3.05
N LEU A 52 -5.26 -19.84 4.14
CA LEU A 52 -5.27 -20.39 5.50
C LEU A 52 -6.41 -21.41 5.67
N GLU A 53 -7.64 -21.05 5.31
CA GLU A 53 -8.79 -21.97 5.46
C GLU A 53 -8.64 -23.23 4.61
N LYS A 54 -8.09 -23.14 3.41
CA LYS A 54 -7.76 -24.32 2.60
C LYS A 54 -6.70 -25.22 3.27
N THR A 55 -5.72 -24.61 3.91
CA THR A 55 -4.63 -25.34 4.59
C THR A 55 -5.14 -26.09 5.81
N VAL A 56 -6.04 -25.50 6.60
CA VAL A 56 -6.55 -26.12 7.84
C VAL A 56 -7.74 -27.05 7.62
N ALA A 57 -8.39 -27.00 6.45
CA ALA A 57 -9.63 -27.73 6.17
C ALA A 57 -9.56 -29.26 6.40
N GLN A 58 -8.37 -29.84 6.31
CA GLN A 58 -8.15 -31.27 6.49
C GLN A 58 -7.48 -31.62 7.84
N MET A 59 -7.31 -30.64 8.73
CA MET A 59 -6.69 -30.84 10.05
C MET A 59 -7.76 -31.15 11.10
N PRO A 60 -7.41 -31.92 12.16
CA PRO A 60 -8.23 -32.02 13.36
C PRO A 60 -8.48 -30.61 13.93
N GLU A 61 -9.70 -30.36 14.46
CA GLU A 61 -10.15 -29.01 14.85
C GLU A 61 -9.20 -28.33 15.86
N GLU A 62 -8.75 -29.06 16.87
CA GLU A 62 -7.80 -28.52 17.86
C GLU A 62 -6.49 -28.02 17.21
N LYS A 63 -5.97 -28.77 16.24
CA LYS A 63 -4.76 -28.40 15.49
C LYS A 63 -5.07 -27.23 14.54
N ALA A 64 -6.22 -27.24 13.88
CA ALA A 64 -6.65 -26.19 12.98
C ALA A 64 -6.77 -24.84 13.71
N GLU A 65 -7.38 -24.81 14.90
CA GLU A 65 -7.50 -23.60 15.72
C GLU A 65 -6.14 -23.04 16.15
N LYS A 66 -5.20 -23.90 16.54
CA LYS A 66 -3.85 -23.48 16.87
C LYS A 66 -3.16 -22.84 15.67
N VAL A 67 -3.23 -23.49 14.50
CA VAL A 67 -2.64 -22.99 13.26
C VAL A 67 -3.28 -21.65 12.85
N ARG A 68 -4.62 -21.53 12.92
CA ARG A 68 -5.32 -20.26 12.64
C ARG A 68 -4.80 -19.13 13.53
N LYS A 69 -4.66 -19.37 14.83
CA LYS A 69 -4.19 -18.36 15.79
C LYS A 69 -2.75 -17.92 15.51
N GLU A 70 -1.86 -18.88 15.30
CA GLU A 70 -0.44 -18.59 15.01
C GLU A 70 -0.27 -17.87 13.67
N ALA A 71 -0.97 -18.35 12.63
CA ALA A 71 -0.92 -17.75 11.30
C ALA A 71 -1.48 -16.31 11.29
N ARG A 72 -2.56 -16.04 12.03
CA ARG A 72 -3.09 -14.67 12.14
C ARG A 72 -2.12 -13.73 12.83
N ALA A 73 -1.50 -14.14 13.95
CA ALA A 73 -0.53 -13.31 14.65
C ALA A 73 0.70 -12.98 13.78
N GLU A 74 1.20 -13.96 13.05
CA GLU A 74 2.29 -13.74 12.10
C GLU A 74 1.87 -12.85 10.94
N PHE A 75 0.68 -13.09 10.39
CA PHE A 75 0.11 -12.29 9.31
C PHE A 75 -0.01 -10.81 9.69
N ASP A 76 -0.53 -10.51 10.89
CA ASP A 76 -0.66 -9.13 11.39
C ASP A 76 0.72 -8.46 11.50
N THR A 77 1.73 -9.20 11.96
CA THR A 77 3.10 -8.72 12.04
C THR A 77 3.68 -8.42 10.65
N GLN A 78 3.53 -9.33 9.71
CA GLN A 78 4.03 -9.15 8.35
C GLN A 78 3.25 -8.07 7.59
N ARG A 79 1.93 -7.96 7.82
CA ARG A 79 1.11 -6.91 7.26
C ARG A 79 1.61 -5.52 7.67
N GLN A 80 1.95 -5.35 8.95
CA GLN A 80 2.48 -4.08 9.45
C GLN A 80 3.88 -3.78 8.86
N ASN A 81 4.76 -4.77 8.80
CA ASN A 81 6.07 -4.64 8.19
C ASN A 81 5.99 -4.22 6.71
N LEU A 82 5.07 -4.84 5.96
CA LEU A 82 4.82 -4.49 4.55
C LEU A 82 4.26 -3.07 4.43
N LEU A 83 3.29 -2.70 5.26
CA LEU A 83 2.72 -1.36 5.27
C LEU A 83 3.81 -0.31 5.47
N ASP A 84 4.63 -0.46 6.50
CA ASP A 84 5.67 0.52 6.83
C ASP A 84 6.80 0.54 5.79
N GLY A 85 7.27 -0.63 5.36
CA GLY A 85 8.36 -0.76 4.38
C GLY A 85 7.98 -0.20 3.01
N ILE A 86 6.82 -0.59 2.48
CA ILE A 86 6.38 -0.14 1.15
C ILE A 86 6.00 1.34 1.18
N SER A 87 5.34 1.80 2.25
CA SER A 87 4.96 3.22 2.36
C SER A 87 6.17 4.13 2.44
N LYS A 88 7.23 3.70 3.15
CA LYS A 88 8.51 4.41 3.18
C LYS A 88 9.12 4.48 1.77
N GLN A 89 9.18 3.37 1.06
CA GLN A 89 9.70 3.31 -0.30
C GLN A 89 8.92 4.22 -1.25
N TYR A 90 7.58 4.25 -1.14
CA TYR A 90 6.75 5.14 -1.94
C TYR A 90 6.99 6.60 -1.60
N ALA A 91 7.08 6.96 -0.32
CA ALA A 91 7.36 8.31 0.12
C ALA A 91 8.77 8.81 -0.31
N GLU A 92 9.74 7.92 -0.46
CA GLU A 92 11.06 8.24 -0.99
C GLU A 92 11.08 8.39 -2.52
N THR A 93 10.26 7.60 -3.21
CA THR A 93 10.27 7.51 -4.69
C THR A 93 9.39 8.57 -5.35
N PHE A 94 8.22 8.86 -4.78
CA PHE A 94 7.21 9.73 -5.36
C PHE A 94 7.11 11.08 -4.66
N SER A 95 6.73 12.11 -5.39
CA SER A 95 6.31 13.39 -4.79
C SER A 95 4.94 13.25 -4.11
N LEU A 96 4.58 14.18 -3.22
CA LEU A 96 3.25 14.22 -2.61
C LEU A 96 2.15 14.36 -3.67
N ALA A 97 2.41 15.12 -4.74
CA ALA A 97 1.48 15.29 -5.84
C ALA A 97 1.25 13.98 -6.61
N ASP A 98 2.32 13.22 -6.88
CA ASP A 98 2.22 11.91 -7.54
C ASP A 98 1.43 10.91 -6.70
N LEU A 99 1.70 10.84 -5.39
CA LEU A 99 0.99 9.97 -4.47
C LEU A 99 -0.51 10.29 -4.40
N LYS A 100 -0.87 11.58 -4.33
CA LYS A 100 -2.26 12.02 -4.37
C LYS A 100 -2.92 11.72 -5.71
N HIS A 101 -2.18 11.85 -6.80
CA HIS A 101 -2.69 11.48 -8.13
C HIS A 101 -2.98 9.99 -8.24
N LEU A 102 -2.04 9.13 -7.81
CA LEU A 102 -2.24 7.69 -7.73
C LEU A 102 -3.45 7.33 -6.86
N GLN A 103 -3.55 7.94 -5.67
CA GLN A 103 -4.72 7.74 -4.80
C GLN A 103 -6.02 8.09 -5.51
N GLY A 104 -6.07 9.21 -6.24
CA GLY A 104 -7.24 9.62 -7.04
C GLY A 104 -7.61 8.60 -8.12
N ILE A 105 -6.62 7.98 -8.78
CA ILE A 105 -6.86 6.90 -9.75
C ILE A 105 -7.51 5.69 -9.06
N TYR A 106 -6.97 5.26 -7.91
CA TYR A 106 -7.54 4.12 -7.17
C TYR A 106 -8.91 4.41 -6.55
N ASP A 107 -9.22 5.65 -6.25
CA ASP A 107 -10.51 6.09 -5.74
C ASP A 107 -11.54 6.36 -6.85
N ASP A 108 -11.13 6.37 -8.12
CA ASP A 108 -12.02 6.57 -9.26
C ASP A 108 -13.02 5.41 -9.40
N PRO A 109 -14.34 5.67 -9.43
CA PRO A 109 -15.36 4.62 -9.53
C PRO A 109 -15.26 3.78 -10.80
N ILE A 110 -14.79 4.37 -11.90
CA ILE A 110 -14.61 3.67 -13.18
C ILE A 110 -13.44 2.70 -13.07
N TYR A 111 -12.33 3.16 -12.44
CA TYR A 111 -11.19 2.31 -12.20
C TYR A 111 -11.53 1.16 -11.24
N GLN A 112 -12.28 1.42 -10.17
CA GLN A 112 -12.74 0.38 -9.24
C GLN A 112 -13.63 -0.66 -9.93
N LYS A 113 -14.55 -0.20 -10.80
CA LYS A 113 -15.38 -1.10 -11.61
C LYS A 113 -14.53 -1.96 -12.56
N TYR A 114 -13.54 -1.35 -13.19
CA TYR A 114 -12.58 -2.07 -14.07
C TYR A 114 -11.81 -3.14 -13.27
N GLN A 115 -11.28 -2.81 -12.11
CA GLN A 115 -10.57 -3.74 -11.23
C GLN A 115 -11.46 -4.89 -10.76
N ALA A 116 -12.68 -4.58 -10.31
CA ALA A 116 -13.64 -5.60 -9.88
C ALA A 116 -13.97 -6.58 -11.01
N MET A 117 -14.18 -6.09 -12.23
CA MET A 117 -14.46 -6.92 -13.41
C MET A 117 -13.29 -7.85 -13.75
N ASN A 118 -12.04 -7.37 -13.61
CA ASN A 118 -10.87 -8.20 -13.89
C ASN A 118 -10.57 -9.21 -12.76
N ALA A 119 -10.93 -8.87 -11.52
CA ALA A 119 -10.71 -9.74 -10.37
C ALA A 119 -11.78 -10.84 -10.23
N ASP A 120 -12.97 -10.68 -10.82
CA ASP A 120 -14.04 -11.69 -10.75
C ASP A 120 -13.72 -12.86 -11.69
N PRO A 121 -13.46 -14.08 -11.16
CA PRO A 121 -13.16 -15.24 -11.98
C PRO A 121 -14.32 -15.67 -12.87
N LYS A 122 -15.55 -15.21 -12.57
CA LYS A 122 -16.75 -15.46 -13.36
C LYS A 122 -17.05 -14.39 -14.40
N SER A 123 -16.24 -13.32 -14.44
CA SER A 123 -16.40 -12.29 -15.47
C SER A 123 -16.19 -12.88 -16.85
N GLU A 124 -16.91 -12.36 -17.83
CA GLU A 124 -16.81 -12.79 -19.23
C GLU A 124 -15.36 -12.68 -19.76
N ILE A 125 -14.60 -11.65 -19.30
CA ILE A 125 -13.19 -11.47 -19.66
C ILE A 125 -12.35 -12.66 -19.18
N ASN A 126 -12.52 -13.09 -17.93
CA ASN A 126 -11.79 -14.21 -17.39
C ASN A 126 -12.21 -15.54 -18.02
N VAL A 127 -13.49 -15.73 -18.32
CA VAL A 127 -14.00 -16.91 -19.06
C VAL A 127 -13.38 -16.98 -20.45
N ILE A 128 -13.36 -15.88 -21.19
CA ILE A 128 -12.75 -15.81 -22.52
C ILE A 128 -11.25 -16.10 -22.44
N SER A 129 -10.56 -15.50 -21.46
CA SER A 129 -9.12 -15.68 -21.26
C SER A 129 -8.78 -17.13 -20.94
N GLN A 130 -9.54 -17.77 -20.04
CA GLN A 130 -9.33 -19.18 -19.69
C GLN A 130 -9.61 -20.12 -20.87
N ALA A 131 -10.64 -19.84 -21.66
CA ALA A 131 -10.94 -20.61 -22.85
C ALA A 131 -9.77 -20.52 -23.89
N ALA A 132 -9.20 -19.33 -24.07
CA ALA A 132 -8.06 -19.13 -24.93
C ALA A 132 -6.81 -19.90 -24.45
N VAL A 133 -6.50 -19.82 -23.14
CA VAL A 133 -5.39 -20.56 -22.52
C VAL A 133 -5.58 -22.07 -22.70
N THR A 134 -6.79 -22.58 -22.42
CA THR A 134 -7.11 -24.00 -22.58
C THR A 134 -6.90 -24.46 -24.03
N LYS A 135 -7.36 -23.65 -24.98
CA LYS A 135 -7.16 -23.96 -26.41
C LYS A 135 -5.69 -24.04 -26.80
N ILE A 136 -4.87 -23.10 -26.28
CA ILE A 136 -3.42 -23.12 -26.52
C ILE A 136 -2.77 -24.37 -25.91
N LEU A 137 -3.10 -24.71 -24.67
CA LEU A 137 -2.56 -25.88 -23.98
C LEU A 137 -2.92 -27.18 -24.72
N ASN A 138 -4.15 -27.30 -25.22
CA ASN A 138 -4.58 -28.48 -25.98
C ASN A 138 -3.90 -28.60 -27.37
N MET A 139 -3.24 -27.56 -27.85
CA MET A 139 -2.42 -27.65 -29.07
C MET A 139 -1.00 -28.15 -28.83
N LEU A 140 -0.56 -28.17 -27.56
CA LEU A 140 0.77 -28.58 -27.14
C LEU A 140 0.83 -30.03 -26.66
N THR A 141 -0.31 -30.66 -26.50
CA THR A 141 -0.49 -32.09 -26.13
C THR A 141 -0.95 -32.91 -27.30
#